data_b3a55aa5bee83abe0c9c8207dea7e188
#
_entry.id   b3a55aa5bee83abe0c9c8207dea7e188
#
_cell.length_a   1.000
_cell.length_b   1.000
_cell.length_c   1.000
_cell.angle_alpha   90.00
_cell.angle_beta   90.00
_cell.angle_gamma   90.00
#
_symmetry.space_group_name_H-M   'P 1'
#
loop_
_entity.id
_entity.type
_entity.pdbx_description
1 polymer ?
#
loop_
_entity_poly.entity_id
_entity_poly.type
_entity_poly.pdbx_seq_one_letter_code
_entity_poly.pdbx_strand_id
1 'polypeptide(L)'
;MGYLLEARNITKRFGGLVAVNDVSVGLNAGEAIGIVGDNGAGKSTLIKVISGVHRPDEGQLFFMGQDAKIDTPMAALKLGIETIYQDLALAENMNVYSNIFLGREKLKKFLGVLNVLDHESMHGESRKVLKSLEIEIPSLRNIIRVLSGGQRQAVAISRSIYWDARVLIMDEPTAGLAVAEQSKVLKLVNRLKAQGIGVIIITHQLHDVFAVSDRLVVMRRGEKVGERITKQTSPDEIVSLIIGAETVEP
;
A
#
# COMPACT_ATOMS: atom_id res chain seq x y z
N MET A 1 -20.05 -10.92 6.93
CA MET A 1 -18.61 -11.21 6.77
C MET A 1 -17.84 -10.07 7.44
N GLY A 2 -16.78 -10.36 8.19
CA GLY A 2 -15.96 -9.32 8.81
C GLY A 2 -14.96 -8.73 7.83
N TYR A 3 -14.35 -7.60 8.18
CA TYR A 3 -13.27 -6.99 7.43
C TYR A 3 -12.05 -7.92 7.29
N LEU A 4 -11.31 -7.81 6.18
CA LEU A 4 -10.01 -8.44 6.00
C LEU A 4 -8.98 -7.84 6.98
N LEU A 5 -8.95 -6.51 7.07
CA LEU A 5 -8.14 -5.74 8.01
C LEU A 5 -9.04 -4.70 8.69
N GLU A 6 -8.90 -4.57 9.99
CA GLU A 6 -9.66 -3.56 10.74
C GLU A 6 -8.76 -2.93 11.80
N ALA A 7 -8.75 -1.62 11.82
CA ALA A 7 -8.20 -0.79 12.88
C ALA A 7 -9.38 -0.23 13.69
N ARG A 8 -9.42 -0.50 15.00
CA ARG A 8 -10.50 -0.04 15.90
C ARG A 8 -9.95 0.91 16.94
N ASN A 9 -10.54 2.10 17.01
CA ASN A 9 -10.30 3.13 18.02
C ASN A 9 -8.80 3.43 18.21
N ILE A 10 -8.07 3.49 17.10
CA ILE A 10 -6.62 3.69 17.13
C ILE A 10 -6.29 5.10 17.61
N THR A 11 -5.50 5.17 18.67
CA THR A 11 -4.89 6.41 19.14
C THR A 11 -3.37 6.27 19.15
N LYS A 12 -2.67 7.30 18.64
CA LYS A 12 -1.21 7.37 18.66
C LYS A 12 -0.73 8.76 19.07
N ARG A 13 0.11 8.78 20.10
CA ARG A 13 0.70 10.01 20.67
C ARG A 13 2.21 10.02 20.48
N PHE A 14 2.76 11.21 20.30
CA PHE A 14 4.20 11.46 20.32
C PHE A 14 4.48 12.61 21.29
N GLY A 15 4.87 12.29 22.52
CA GLY A 15 4.93 13.27 23.60
C GLY A 15 3.58 13.92 23.85
N GLY A 16 3.50 15.23 23.74
CA GLY A 16 2.24 15.99 23.91
C GLY A 16 1.36 16.05 22.65
N LEU A 17 1.83 15.53 21.50
CA LEU A 17 1.07 15.58 20.25
C LEU A 17 0.24 14.30 20.09
N VAL A 18 -1.07 14.43 19.92
CA VAL A 18 -1.95 13.33 19.49
C VAL A 18 -1.99 13.32 17.96
N ALA A 19 -1.26 12.41 17.33
CA ALA A 19 -1.13 12.33 15.88
C ALA A 19 -2.27 11.55 15.22
N VAL A 20 -2.87 10.60 15.95
CA VAL A 20 -4.11 9.87 15.58
C VAL A 20 -4.94 9.77 16.84
N ASN A 21 -6.21 10.09 16.75
CA ASN A 21 -7.14 10.14 17.87
C ASN A 21 -8.43 9.38 17.54
N ASP A 22 -8.62 8.24 18.19
CA ASP A 22 -9.83 7.40 18.10
C ASP A 22 -10.28 7.07 16.67
N VAL A 23 -9.33 6.68 15.80
CA VAL A 23 -9.62 6.39 14.39
C VAL A 23 -9.94 4.92 14.19
N SER A 24 -11.10 4.65 13.56
CA SER A 24 -11.51 3.30 13.14
C SER A 24 -11.67 3.23 11.63
N VAL A 25 -11.00 2.23 11.01
CA VAL A 25 -11.03 1.98 9.55
C VAL A 25 -11.06 0.49 9.29
N GLY A 26 -11.97 0.05 8.42
CA GLY A 26 -12.06 -1.34 7.98
C GLY A 26 -11.84 -1.47 6.48
N LEU A 27 -11.18 -2.55 6.05
CA LEU A 27 -10.91 -2.88 4.64
C LEU A 27 -11.40 -4.30 4.34
N ASN A 28 -12.16 -4.46 3.26
CA ASN A 28 -12.58 -5.77 2.78
C ASN A 28 -11.58 -6.37 1.78
N ALA A 29 -11.65 -7.68 1.56
CA ALA A 29 -10.90 -8.32 0.48
C ALA A 29 -11.41 -7.81 -0.88
N GLY A 30 -10.48 -7.48 -1.80
CA GLY A 30 -10.83 -6.96 -3.12
C GLY A 30 -11.38 -5.53 -3.12
N GLU A 31 -11.29 -4.82 -1.99
CA GLU A 31 -11.67 -3.42 -1.86
C GLU A 31 -10.44 -2.52 -1.94
N ALA A 32 -10.61 -1.32 -2.49
CA ALA A 32 -9.66 -0.25 -2.30
C ALA A 32 -10.28 0.89 -1.48
N ILE A 33 -9.58 1.34 -0.43
CA ILE A 33 -9.92 2.54 0.31
C ILE A 33 -8.88 3.63 0.08
N GLY A 34 -9.35 4.85 -0.19
CA GLY A 34 -8.50 6.04 -0.24
C GLY A 34 -8.51 6.74 1.11
N ILE A 35 -7.35 6.98 1.71
CA ILE A 35 -7.22 7.81 2.91
C ILE A 35 -6.70 9.19 2.48
N VAL A 36 -7.55 10.19 2.62
CA VAL A 36 -7.29 11.56 2.18
C VAL A 36 -7.30 12.53 3.36
N GLY A 37 -6.71 13.70 3.17
CA GLY A 37 -6.62 14.76 4.19
C GLY A 37 -5.35 15.59 3.99
N ASP A 38 -5.24 16.72 4.67
CA ASP A 38 -4.08 17.61 4.59
C ASP A 38 -2.80 17.00 5.13
N ASN A 39 -1.68 17.68 4.88
CA ASN A 39 -0.42 17.36 5.53
C ASN A 39 -0.57 17.53 7.05
N GLY A 40 -0.08 16.53 7.81
CA GLY A 40 -0.27 16.51 9.27
C GLY A 40 -1.63 15.98 9.74
N ALA A 41 -2.52 15.55 8.84
CA ALA A 41 -3.84 15.00 9.21
C ALA A 41 -3.77 13.64 9.95
N GLY A 42 -2.59 13.01 10.06
CA GLY A 42 -2.41 11.73 10.75
C GLY A 42 -2.37 10.50 9.83
N LYS A 43 -2.56 10.65 8.52
CA LYS A 43 -2.60 9.55 7.54
C LYS A 43 -1.40 8.61 7.63
N SER A 44 -0.19 9.15 7.48
CA SER A 44 1.04 8.34 7.52
C SER A 44 1.29 7.72 8.90
N THR A 45 0.82 8.37 9.99
CA THR A 45 0.89 7.79 11.33
C THR A 45 -0.03 6.59 11.47
N LEU A 46 -1.27 6.69 10.99
CA LEU A 46 -2.22 5.58 10.98
C LEU A 46 -1.66 4.38 10.20
N ILE A 47 -1.09 4.62 9.02
CA ILE A 47 -0.46 3.56 8.22
C ILE A 47 0.76 2.95 8.92
N LYS A 48 1.59 3.75 9.58
CA LYS A 48 2.72 3.25 10.36
C LYS A 48 2.26 2.40 11.56
N VAL A 49 1.07 2.65 12.10
CA VAL A 49 0.46 1.75 13.09
C VAL A 49 0.01 0.45 12.43
N ILE A 50 -0.72 0.51 11.33
CA ILE A 50 -1.21 -0.68 10.61
C ILE A 50 -0.06 -1.55 10.10
N SER A 51 1.05 -0.94 9.64
CA SER A 51 2.24 -1.64 9.16
C SER A 51 3.21 -2.09 10.27
N GLY A 52 2.88 -1.86 11.54
CA GLY A 52 3.70 -2.28 12.69
C GLY A 52 4.98 -1.47 12.92
N VAL A 53 5.13 -0.33 12.25
CA VAL A 53 6.25 0.61 12.50
C VAL A 53 6.06 1.31 13.85
N HIS A 54 4.81 1.60 14.21
CA HIS A 54 4.45 2.15 15.51
C HIS A 54 3.42 1.28 16.18
N ARG A 55 3.56 1.07 17.49
CA ARG A 55 2.49 0.48 18.31
C ARG A 55 1.45 1.55 18.59
N PRO A 56 0.15 1.23 18.51
CA PRO A 56 -0.88 2.14 18.99
C PRO A 56 -0.75 2.31 20.52
N ASP A 57 -1.13 3.49 21.03
CA ASP A 57 -1.22 3.73 22.46
C ASP A 57 -2.56 3.26 23.00
N GLU A 58 -3.62 3.33 22.16
CA GLU A 58 -4.96 2.78 22.43
C GLU A 58 -5.53 2.19 21.15
N GLY A 59 -6.51 1.29 21.31
CA GLY A 59 -7.17 0.60 20.19
C GLY A 59 -6.51 -0.72 19.83
N GLN A 60 -7.05 -1.38 18.83
CA GLN A 60 -6.66 -2.73 18.41
C GLN A 60 -6.72 -2.89 16.90
N LEU A 61 -5.87 -3.79 16.38
CA LEU A 61 -5.88 -4.22 14.99
C LEU A 61 -6.44 -5.64 14.90
N PHE A 62 -7.30 -5.87 13.91
CA PHE A 62 -7.84 -7.19 13.60
C PHE A 62 -7.50 -7.56 12.18
N PHE A 63 -7.15 -8.81 11.97
CA PHE A 63 -6.91 -9.37 10.65
C PHE A 63 -7.76 -10.63 10.48
N MET A 64 -8.61 -10.65 9.45
CA MET A 64 -9.59 -11.72 9.21
C MET A 64 -10.47 -12.01 10.44
N GLY A 65 -10.85 -10.96 11.18
CA GLY A 65 -11.68 -11.03 12.37
C GLY A 65 -10.98 -11.49 13.66
N GLN A 66 -9.68 -11.78 13.60
CA GLN A 66 -8.87 -12.16 14.75
C GLN A 66 -8.02 -11.00 15.24
N ASP A 67 -7.81 -10.88 16.54
CA ASP A 67 -6.90 -9.89 17.13
C ASP A 67 -5.49 -10.08 16.55
N ALA A 68 -4.97 -9.03 15.93
CA ALA A 68 -3.69 -9.01 15.24
C ALA A 68 -2.67 -8.16 16.02
N LYS A 69 -1.75 -8.82 16.73
CA LYS A 69 -0.61 -8.14 17.38
C LYS A 69 0.44 -7.75 16.36
N ILE A 70 0.25 -6.57 15.76
CA ILE A 70 1.17 -6.02 14.75
C ILE A 70 2.14 -5.05 15.44
N ASP A 71 3.07 -5.60 16.19
CA ASP A 71 4.05 -4.83 16.98
C ASP A 71 5.33 -4.49 16.20
N THR A 72 5.53 -5.10 15.05
CA THR A 72 6.70 -4.92 14.18
C THR A 72 6.32 -5.03 12.71
N PRO A 73 7.07 -4.43 11.78
CA PRO A 73 6.85 -4.61 10.34
C PRO A 73 6.90 -6.08 9.91
N MET A 74 7.74 -6.89 10.55
CA MET A 74 7.82 -8.32 10.27
C MET A 74 6.53 -9.06 10.66
N ALA A 75 5.82 -8.62 11.72
CA ALA A 75 4.53 -9.18 12.08
C ALA A 75 3.45 -8.85 11.03
N ALA A 76 3.45 -7.62 10.50
CA ALA A 76 2.57 -7.22 9.40
C ALA A 76 2.84 -8.07 8.13
N LEU A 77 4.10 -8.21 7.75
CA LEU A 77 4.53 -9.02 6.61
C LEU A 77 4.09 -10.49 6.72
N LYS A 78 4.17 -11.10 7.91
CA LYS A 78 3.72 -12.48 8.14
C LYS A 78 2.21 -12.67 7.96
N LEU A 79 1.42 -11.61 8.14
CA LEU A 79 -0.01 -11.59 7.88
C LEU A 79 -0.35 -11.31 6.41
N GLY A 80 0.65 -10.98 5.59
CA GLY A 80 0.47 -10.54 4.20
C GLY A 80 0.06 -9.06 4.09
N ILE A 81 0.40 -8.24 5.08
CA ILE A 81 0.22 -6.78 5.02
C ILE A 81 1.54 -6.18 4.55
N GLU A 82 1.59 -5.75 3.31
CA GLU A 82 2.75 -5.14 2.66
C GLU A 82 2.54 -3.63 2.50
N THR A 83 3.61 -2.86 2.67
CA THR A 83 3.56 -1.40 2.51
C THR A 83 4.59 -0.95 1.50
N ILE A 84 4.13 -0.23 0.49
CA ILE A 84 4.95 0.47 -0.48
C ILE A 84 4.93 1.95 -0.10
N TYR A 85 6.04 2.41 0.45
CA TYR A 85 6.25 3.81 0.79
C TYR A 85 6.60 4.63 -0.46
N GLN A 86 6.53 5.94 -0.35
CA GLN A 86 6.94 6.87 -1.40
C GLN A 86 8.39 6.59 -1.87
N ASP A 87 9.29 6.25 -0.95
CA ASP A 87 10.56 5.61 -1.30
C ASP A 87 10.32 4.11 -1.46
N LEU A 88 10.43 3.61 -2.69
CA LEU A 88 10.10 2.24 -3.07
C LEU A 88 11.04 1.19 -2.46
N ALA A 89 12.09 1.61 -1.76
CA ALA A 89 13.11 0.73 -1.18
C ALA A 89 13.62 -0.32 -2.20
N LEU A 90 13.92 0.12 -3.41
CA LEU A 90 14.53 -0.68 -4.46
C LEU A 90 16.03 -0.44 -4.52
N ALA A 91 16.82 -1.51 -4.65
CA ALA A 91 18.26 -1.42 -4.86
C ALA A 91 18.54 -1.04 -6.32
N GLU A 92 18.85 0.25 -6.58
CA GLU A 92 18.97 0.82 -7.93
C GLU A 92 20.05 0.17 -8.80
N ASN A 93 21.10 -0.35 -8.18
CA ASN A 93 22.22 -1.03 -8.82
C ASN A 93 21.99 -2.53 -9.07
N MET A 94 20.89 -3.08 -8.59
CA MET A 94 20.50 -4.47 -8.80
C MET A 94 19.45 -4.56 -9.91
N ASN A 95 19.39 -5.73 -10.54
CA ASN A 95 18.43 -6.00 -11.59
C ASN A 95 17.00 -6.24 -11.05
N VAL A 96 16.02 -6.26 -11.95
CA VAL A 96 14.59 -6.37 -11.61
C VAL A 96 14.30 -7.63 -10.80
N TYR A 97 14.71 -8.83 -11.29
CA TYR A 97 14.39 -10.06 -10.57
C TYR A 97 15.09 -10.14 -9.22
N SER A 98 16.29 -9.59 -9.07
CA SER A 98 16.96 -9.54 -7.76
C SER A 98 16.25 -8.62 -6.78
N ASN A 99 15.64 -7.51 -7.25
CA ASN A 99 14.81 -6.66 -6.39
C ASN A 99 13.50 -7.33 -5.94
N ILE A 100 12.87 -8.15 -6.79
CA ILE A 100 11.66 -8.90 -6.42
C ILE A 100 11.99 -9.91 -5.30
N PHE A 101 13.19 -10.49 -5.32
CA PHE A 101 13.62 -11.50 -4.34
C PHE A 101 14.47 -10.94 -3.20
N LEU A 102 14.69 -9.64 -3.13
CA LEU A 102 15.60 -9.02 -2.16
C LEU A 102 15.22 -9.39 -0.72
N GLY A 103 16.17 -9.99 0.01
CA GLY A 103 15.98 -10.49 1.38
C GLY A 103 15.28 -11.85 1.50
N ARG A 104 14.90 -12.46 0.36
CA ARG A 104 14.24 -13.78 0.30
C ARG A 104 14.72 -14.53 -0.94
N GLU A 105 16.03 -14.46 -1.21
CA GLU A 105 16.66 -15.01 -2.40
C GLU A 105 16.54 -16.54 -2.44
N LYS A 106 16.29 -17.08 -3.63
CA LYS A 106 16.29 -18.53 -3.84
C LYS A 106 17.71 -19.06 -3.95
N LEU A 107 17.96 -20.15 -3.27
CA LEU A 107 19.25 -20.84 -3.26
C LEU A 107 19.13 -22.21 -3.94
N LYS A 108 20.18 -22.60 -4.65
CA LYS A 108 20.38 -23.97 -5.16
C LYS A 108 21.70 -24.54 -4.69
N LYS A 109 21.75 -25.86 -4.61
CA LYS A 109 22.99 -26.56 -4.29
C LYS A 109 23.92 -26.58 -5.49
N PHE A 110 25.13 -26.08 -5.30
CA PHE A 110 26.25 -26.25 -6.25
C PHE A 110 27.21 -27.33 -5.73
N LEU A 111 27.53 -28.30 -6.57
CA LEU A 111 28.31 -29.48 -6.19
C LEU A 111 27.77 -30.22 -4.95
N GLY A 112 26.46 -30.14 -4.70
CA GLY A 112 25.79 -30.82 -3.58
C GLY A 112 25.99 -30.19 -2.19
N VAL A 113 26.96 -29.30 -2.02
CA VAL A 113 27.37 -28.76 -0.70
C VAL A 113 27.25 -27.25 -0.58
N LEU A 114 27.57 -26.49 -1.62
CA LEU A 114 27.56 -25.02 -1.57
C LEU A 114 26.20 -24.46 -1.94
N ASN A 115 25.67 -23.54 -1.12
CA ASN A 115 24.47 -22.77 -1.46
C ASN A 115 24.87 -21.57 -2.33
N VAL A 116 24.33 -21.51 -3.54
CA VAL A 116 24.49 -20.37 -4.47
C VAL A 116 23.13 -19.82 -4.86
N LEU A 117 23.09 -18.57 -5.29
CA LEU A 117 21.83 -17.95 -5.76
C LEU A 117 21.28 -18.67 -7.00
N ASP A 118 20.01 -18.99 -6.99
CA ASP A 118 19.32 -19.57 -8.15
C ASP A 118 18.71 -18.47 -9.03
N HIS A 119 19.57 -17.81 -9.77
CA HIS A 119 19.19 -16.72 -10.68
C HIS A 119 18.17 -17.14 -11.74
N GLU A 120 18.23 -18.37 -12.21
CA GLU A 120 17.34 -18.87 -13.25
C GLU A 120 15.90 -19.04 -12.72
N SER A 121 15.75 -19.66 -11.55
CA SER A 121 14.46 -19.78 -10.88
C SER A 121 13.87 -18.40 -10.55
N MET A 122 14.67 -17.51 -9.92
CA MET A 122 14.23 -16.14 -9.59
C MET A 122 13.78 -15.37 -10.82
N HIS A 123 14.53 -15.43 -11.93
CA HIS A 123 14.18 -14.79 -13.18
C HIS A 123 12.87 -15.36 -13.79
N GLY A 124 12.73 -16.69 -13.79
CA GLY A 124 11.53 -17.36 -14.30
C GLY A 124 10.26 -17.01 -13.52
N GLU A 125 10.34 -17.00 -12.19
CA GLU A 125 9.22 -16.66 -11.32
C GLU A 125 8.86 -15.16 -11.37
N SER A 126 9.86 -14.27 -11.42
CA SER A 126 9.62 -12.85 -11.64
C SER A 126 8.83 -12.60 -12.93
N ARG A 127 9.16 -13.32 -14.01
CA ARG A 127 8.42 -13.23 -15.28
C ARG A 127 6.97 -13.66 -15.13
N LYS A 128 6.69 -14.72 -14.35
CA LYS A 128 5.32 -15.19 -14.11
C LYS A 128 4.48 -14.14 -13.37
N VAL A 129 5.03 -13.56 -12.30
CA VAL A 129 4.34 -12.51 -11.52
C VAL A 129 4.07 -11.28 -12.38
N LEU A 130 5.08 -10.76 -13.08
CA LEU A 130 4.89 -9.60 -13.95
C LEU A 130 3.84 -9.87 -15.03
N LYS A 131 3.83 -11.08 -15.61
CA LYS A 131 2.81 -11.48 -16.59
C LYS A 131 1.41 -11.54 -15.98
N SER A 132 1.25 -12.08 -14.76
CA SER A 132 -0.05 -12.15 -14.08
C SER A 132 -0.63 -10.77 -13.75
N LEU A 133 0.24 -9.77 -13.61
CA LEU A 133 -0.12 -8.38 -13.38
C LEU A 133 -0.20 -7.56 -14.69
N GLU A 134 0.05 -8.18 -15.84
CA GLU A 134 0.15 -7.53 -17.16
C GLU A 134 1.13 -6.35 -17.17
N ILE A 135 2.27 -6.53 -16.50
CA ILE A 135 3.35 -5.54 -16.41
C ILE A 135 4.40 -5.85 -17.47
N GLU A 136 4.69 -4.86 -18.29
CA GLU A 136 5.73 -4.94 -19.33
C GLU A 136 7.01 -4.25 -18.86
N ILE A 137 8.09 -5.03 -18.71
CA ILE A 137 9.45 -4.54 -18.46
C ILE A 137 10.33 -5.09 -19.58
N PRO A 138 11.11 -4.24 -20.27
CA PRO A 138 11.88 -4.64 -21.46
C PRO A 138 12.84 -5.81 -21.18
N SER A 139 13.49 -5.83 -20.03
CA SER A 139 14.34 -6.93 -19.59
C SER A 139 14.41 -7.00 -18.07
N LEU A 140 14.22 -8.20 -17.52
CA LEU A 140 14.37 -8.46 -16.08
C LEU A 140 15.83 -8.38 -15.62
N ARG A 141 16.77 -8.37 -16.54
CA ARG A 141 18.21 -8.19 -16.26
C ARG A 141 18.62 -6.72 -16.20
N ASN A 142 17.74 -5.80 -16.61
CA ASN A 142 18.00 -4.37 -16.45
C ASN A 142 18.09 -4.00 -14.98
N ILE A 143 19.04 -3.15 -14.64
CA ILE A 143 19.12 -2.54 -13.30
C ILE A 143 17.98 -1.55 -13.09
N ILE A 144 17.55 -1.39 -11.85
CA ILE A 144 16.41 -0.52 -11.51
C ILE A 144 16.63 0.92 -11.96
N ARG A 145 17.86 1.43 -11.90
CA ARG A 145 18.20 2.82 -12.26
C ARG A 145 17.77 3.22 -13.68
N VAL A 146 17.74 2.27 -14.63
CA VAL A 146 17.37 2.58 -16.04
C VAL A 146 15.87 2.47 -16.30
N LEU A 147 15.09 2.09 -15.30
CA LEU A 147 13.64 1.98 -15.41
C LEU A 147 12.96 3.35 -15.21
N SER A 148 11.82 3.54 -15.88
CA SER A 148 10.95 4.67 -15.59
C SER A 148 10.35 4.60 -14.19
N GLY A 149 9.81 5.72 -13.68
CA GLY A 149 9.16 5.78 -12.38
C GLY A 149 8.02 4.76 -12.26
N GLY A 150 7.13 4.70 -13.25
CA GLY A 150 6.03 3.75 -13.29
C GLY A 150 6.51 2.29 -13.35
N GLN A 151 7.60 2.00 -14.06
CA GLN A 151 8.20 0.67 -14.07
C GLN A 151 8.79 0.30 -12.71
N ARG A 152 9.46 1.22 -12.03
CA ARG A 152 9.96 1.01 -10.65
C ARG A 152 8.81 0.73 -9.69
N GLN A 153 7.73 1.50 -9.76
CA GLN A 153 6.51 1.27 -8.97
C GLN A 153 5.95 -0.13 -9.23
N ALA A 154 5.87 -0.55 -10.49
CA ALA A 154 5.39 -1.87 -10.88
C ALA A 154 6.28 -3.00 -10.33
N VAL A 155 7.61 -2.83 -10.28
CA VAL A 155 8.54 -3.78 -9.65
C VAL A 155 8.29 -3.89 -8.14
N ALA A 156 8.10 -2.76 -7.44
CA ALA A 156 7.81 -2.76 -6.01
C ALA A 156 6.48 -3.49 -5.71
N ILE A 157 5.43 -3.24 -6.49
CA ILE A 157 4.15 -3.95 -6.38
C ILE A 157 4.34 -5.46 -6.67
N SER A 158 5.09 -5.81 -7.73
CA SER A 158 5.35 -7.22 -8.07
C SER A 158 6.09 -7.97 -6.97
N ARG A 159 7.00 -7.30 -6.25
CA ARG A 159 7.68 -7.86 -5.08
C ARG A 159 6.65 -8.22 -4.00
N SER A 160 5.75 -7.31 -3.65
CA SER A 160 4.73 -7.55 -2.63
C SER A 160 3.79 -8.70 -3.02
N ILE A 161 3.35 -8.75 -4.30
CA ILE A 161 2.46 -9.82 -4.78
C ILE A 161 3.14 -11.18 -4.82
N TYR A 162 4.41 -11.24 -5.22
CA TYR A 162 5.17 -12.49 -5.19
C TYR A 162 5.22 -13.11 -3.78
N TRP A 163 5.15 -12.28 -2.73
CA TRP A 163 5.19 -12.69 -1.34
C TRP A 163 3.81 -12.80 -0.68
N ASP A 164 2.76 -13.08 -1.48
CA ASP A 164 1.38 -13.34 -1.04
C ASP A 164 0.75 -12.20 -0.24
N ALA A 165 0.99 -10.97 -0.66
CA ALA A 165 0.30 -9.82 -0.08
C ALA A 165 -1.22 -9.99 -0.18
N ARG A 166 -1.92 -9.91 0.95
CA ARG A 166 -3.38 -9.88 1.07
C ARG A 166 -3.90 -8.46 1.19
N VAL A 167 -3.09 -7.61 1.84
CA VAL A 167 -3.32 -6.17 1.96
C VAL A 167 -2.10 -5.45 1.44
N LEU A 168 -2.31 -4.52 0.52
CA LEU A 168 -1.28 -3.65 -0.02
C LEU A 168 -1.57 -2.21 0.36
N ILE A 169 -0.66 -1.59 1.10
CA ILE A 169 -0.71 -0.19 1.46
C ILE A 169 0.23 0.56 0.52
N MET A 170 -0.25 1.64 -0.09
CA MET A 170 0.50 2.44 -1.05
C MET A 170 0.47 3.90 -0.62
N ASP A 171 1.65 4.42 -0.28
CA ASP A 171 1.82 5.82 0.13
C ASP A 171 2.31 6.64 -1.05
N GLU A 172 1.46 7.56 -1.55
CA GLU A 172 1.69 8.42 -2.71
C GLU A 172 2.14 7.66 -3.98
N PRO A 173 1.41 6.61 -4.44
CA PRO A 173 1.90 5.69 -5.47
C PRO A 173 2.10 6.32 -6.85
N THR A 174 1.55 7.50 -7.09
CA THR A 174 1.58 8.21 -8.38
C THR A 174 2.41 9.49 -8.33
N ALA A 175 2.95 9.84 -7.15
CA ALA A 175 3.72 11.06 -6.97
C ALA A 175 4.96 11.09 -7.89
N GLY A 176 5.15 12.21 -8.59
CA GLY A 176 6.29 12.40 -9.49
C GLY A 176 6.26 11.58 -10.79
N LEU A 177 5.16 10.86 -11.08
CA LEU A 177 5.00 10.11 -12.31
C LEU A 177 4.34 10.96 -13.41
N ALA A 178 4.72 10.72 -14.66
CA ALA A 178 4.01 11.27 -15.82
C ALA A 178 2.57 10.71 -15.91
N VAL A 179 1.62 11.46 -16.49
CA VAL A 179 0.19 11.09 -16.54
C VAL A 179 -0.04 9.69 -17.13
N ALA A 180 0.71 9.32 -18.18
CA ALA A 180 0.62 7.99 -18.78
C ALA A 180 1.09 6.87 -17.83
N GLU A 181 2.05 7.15 -16.96
CA GLU A 181 2.55 6.20 -15.94
C GLU A 181 1.59 6.09 -14.77
N GLN A 182 1.03 7.23 -14.31
CA GLN A 182 -0.03 7.24 -13.28
C GLN A 182 -1.19 6.35 -13.70
N SER A 183 -1.70 6.50 -14.93
CA SER A 183 -2.77 5.65 -15.46
C SER A 183 -2.43 4.15 -15.42
N LYS A 184 -1.18 3.76 -15.69
CA LYS A 184 -0.74 2.36 -15.59
C LYS A 184 -0.75 1.86 -14.16
N VAL A 185 -0.28 2.67 -13.20
CA VAL A 185 -0.31 2.33 -11.77
C VAL A 185 -1.74 2.17 -11.27
N LEU A 186 -2.64 3.10 -11.62
CA LEU A 186 -4.06 3.03 -11.22
C LEU A 186 -4.76 1.80 -11.83
N LYS A 187 -4.47 1.44 -13.09
CA LYS A 187 -4.97 0.18 -13.69
C LYS A 187 -4.46 -1.05 -12.95
N LEU A 188 -3.19 -1.03 -12.49
CA LEU A 188 -2.63 -2.12 -11.70
C LEU A 188 -3.35 -2.28 -10.37
N VAL A 189 -3.71 -1.18 -9.68
CA VAL A 189 -4.54 -1.22 -8.46
C VAL A 189 -5.87 -1.94 -8.71
N ASN A 190 -6.56 -1.61 -9.79
CA ASN A 190 -7.83 -2.26 -10.13
C ASN A 190 -7.66 -3.78 -10.41
N ARG A 191 -6.53 -4.21 -11.00
CA ARG A 191 -6.22 -5.64 -11.17
C ARG A 191 -5.98 -6.35 -9.83
N LEU A 192 -5.28 -5.69 -8.90
CA LEU A 192 -5.06 -6.23 -7.55
C LEU A 192 -6.38 -6.44 -6.82
N LYS A 193 -7.28 -5.48 -6.88
CA LYS A 193 -8.65 -5.61 -6.35
C LYS A 193 -9.37 -6.82 -6.95
N ALA A 194 -9.33 -6.97 -8.27
CA ALA A 194 -9.97 -8.10 -8.96
C ALA A 194 -9.37 -9.47 -8.57
N GLN A 195 -8.13 -9.50 -8.08
CA GLN A 195 -7.48 -10.70 -7.53
C GLN A 195 -7.81 -10.92 -6.05
N GLY A 196 -8.67 -10.09 -5.43
CA GLY A 196 -9.08 -10.22 -4.03
C GLY A 196 -8.15 -9.53 -3.03
N ILE A 197 -7.15 -8.78 -3.48
CA ILE A 197 -6.24 -8.04 -2.62
C ILE A 197 -6.92 -6.78 -2.12
N GLY A 198 -6.90 -6.55 -0.80
CA GLY A 198 -7.34 -5.30 -0.20
C GLY A 198 -6.27 -4.22 -0.40
N VAL A 199 -6.66 -3.01 -0.83
CA VAL A 199 -5.71 -1.93 -1.10
C VAL A 199 -6.05 -0.70 -0.26
N ILE A 200 -5.03 -0.13 0.39
CA ILE A 200 -5.11 1.18 1.05
C ILE A 200 -4.24 2.15 0.27
N ILE A 201 -4.81 3.23 -0.21
CA ILE A 201 -4.09 4.28 -0.95
C ILE A 201 -4.11 5.56 -0.15
N ILE A 202 -2.92 6.11 0.09
CA ILE A 202 -2.77 7.44 0.66
C ILE A 202 -2.26 8.35 -0.44
N THR A 203 -2.96 9.41 -0.72
CA THR A 203 -2.50 10.46 -1.63
C THR A 203 -3.24 11.76 -1.34
N HIS A 204 -2.62 12.87 -1.70
CA HIS A 204 -3.25 14.19 -1.73
C HIS A 204 -3.93 14.46 -3.08
N GLN A 205 -3.74 13.57 -4.08
CA GLN A 205 -4.34 13.71 -5.41
C GLN A 205 -5.73 13.07 -5.43
N LEU A 206 -6.78 13.87 -5.29
CA LEU A 206 -8.17 13.37 -5.29
C LEU A 206 -8.52 12.61 -6.56
N HIS A 207 -8.02 13.05 -7.71
CA HIS A 207 -8.25 12.35 -8.99
C HIS A 207 -7.90 10.87 -8.90
N ASP A 208 -6.77 10.52 -8.30
CA ASP A 208 -6.28 9.14 -8.22
C ASP A 208 -7.16 8.28 -7.33
N VAL A 209 -7.52 8.78 -6.15
CA VAL A 209 -8.40 8.04 -5.23
C VAL A 209 -9.80 7.84 -5.81
N PHE A 210 -10.34 8.86 -6.51
CA PHE A 210 -11.63 8.73 -7.20
C PHE A 210 -11.58 7.70 -8.34
N ALA A 211 -10.44 7.52 -8.99
CA ALA A 211 -10.27 6.57 -10.10
C ALA A 211 -10.26 5.10 -9.65
N VAL A 212 -9.85 4.78 -8.42
CA VAL A 212 -9.60 3.38 -8.02
C VAL A 212 -10.24 2.97 -6.70
N SER A 213 -10.53 3.92 -5.79
CA SER A 213 -11.06 3.60 -4.45
C SER A 213 -12.57 3.34 -4.50
N ASP A 214 -13.03 2.39 -3.70
CA ASP A 214 -14.45 2.12 -3.51
C ASP A 214 -15.04 3.00 -2.41
N ARG A 215 -14.22 3.30 -1.39
CA ARG A 215 -14.56 4.23 -0.29
C ARG A 215 -13.40 5.19 -0.04
N LEU A 216 -13.75 6.36 0.46
CA LEU A 216 -12.82 7.41 0.89
C LEU A 216 -12.97 7.63 2.39
N VAL A 217 -11.86 7.60 3.10
CA VAL A 217 -11.76 7.96 4.52
C VAL A 217 -11.07 9.32 4.60
N VAL A 218 -11.74 10.29 5.17
CA VAL A 218 -11.22 11.65 5.29
C VAL A 218 -10.67 11.85 6.69
N MET A 219 -9.40 12.19 6.76
CA MET A 219 -8.70 12.50 8.02
C MET A 219 -8.40 13.99 8.12
N ARG A 220 -8.59 14.53 9.32
CA ARG A 220 -8.25 15.91 9.65
C ARG A 220 -7.81 16.00 11.11
N ARG A 221 -6.64 16.61 11.37
CA ARG A 221 -6.08 16.84 12.72
C ARG A 221 -6.05 15.59 13.60
N GLY A 222 -5.70 14.44 13.00
CA GLY A 222 -5.61 13.17 13.69
C GLY A 222 -6.90 12.38 13.82
N GLU A 223 -8.03 12.90 13.35
CA GLU A 223 -9.35 12.28 13.46
C GLU A 223 -9.91 11.87 12.10
N LYS A 224 -10.80 10.86 12.10
CA LYS A 224 -11.63 10.53 10.93
C LYS A 224 -12.86 11.42 10.95
N VAL A 225 -12.90 12.42 10.05
CA VAL A 225 -14.00 13.39 9.97
C VAL A 225 -15.10 12.98 8.98
N GLY A 226 -14.87 11.96 8.19
CA GLY A 226 -15.87 11.44 7.27
C GLY A 226 -15.43 10.15 6.58
N GLU A 227 -16.43 9.43 6.10
CA GLU A 227 -16.27 8.26 5.24
C GLU A 227 -17.34 8.28 4.18
N ARG A 228 -16.98 8.07 2.91
CA ARG A 228 -17.88 8.16 1.78
C ARG A 228 -17.66 7.00 0.80
N ILE A 229 -18.74 6.51 0.22
CA ILE A 229 -18.67 5.63 -0.95
C ILE A 229 -18.29 6.52 -2.14
N THR A 230 -17.21 6.18 -2.84
CA THR A 230 -16.61 7.04 -3.90
C THR A 230 -17.60 7.40 -4.99
N LYS A 231 -18.48 6.47 -5.37
CA LYS A 231 -19.52 6.70 -6.40
C LYS A 231 -20.68 7.58 -5.94
N GLN A 232 -20.78 7.91 -4.65
CA GLN A 232 -21.89 8.64 -4.03
C GLN A 232 -21.44 9.99 -3.46
N THR A 233 -20.21 10.41 -3.73
CA THR A 233 -19.66 11.68 -3.26
C THR A 233 -18.99 12.42 -4.41
N SER A 234 -18.64 13.68 -4.18
CA SER A 234 -17.92 14.51 -5.15
C SER A 234 -16.57 14.98 -4.59
N PRO A 235 -15.62 15.38 -5.46
CA PRO A 235 -14.37 16.00 -5.03
C PRO A 235 -14.59 17.21 -4.12
N ASP A 236 -15.59 18.03 -4.41
CA ASP A 236 -15.90 19.25 -3.63
C ASP A 236 -16.36 18.90 -2.21
N GLU A 237 -17.19 17.86 -2.05
CA GLU A 237 -17.60 17.37 -0.72
C GLU A 237 -16.39 16.88 0.07
N ILE A 238 -15.50 16.10 -0.56
CA ILE A 238 -14.29 15.61 0.11
C ILE A 238 -13.36 16.75 0.50
N VAL A 239 -13.19 17.76 -0.35
CA VAL A 239 -12.41 18.97 -0.04
C VAL A 239 -13.04 19.71 1.14
N SER A 240 -14.37 19.90 1.17
CA SER A 240 -15.08 20.53 2.28
C SER A 240 -14.83 19.81 3.61
N LEU A 241 -14.86 18.48 3.62
CA LEU A 241 -14.54 17.67 4.81
C LEU A 241 -13.07 17.84 5.25
N ILE A 242 -12.13 17.90 4.30
CA ILE A 242 -10.69 18.09 4.59
C ILE A 242 -10.47 19.47 5.25
N ILE A 243 -11.04 20.52 4.68
CA ILE A 243 -10.88 21.90 5.17
C ILE A 243 -11.71 22.11 6.45
N GLY A 244 -12.82 21.40 6.61
CA GLY A 244 -13.78 21.58 7.70
C GLY A 244 -14.71 22.74 7.48
N ALA A 245 -14.95 23.11 6.22
CA ALA A 245 -16.04 23.99 5.87
C ALA A 245 -17.36 23.26 6.16
N GLU A 246 -18.26 23.90 6.90
CA GLU A 246 -19.65 23.44 6.99
C GLU A 246 -20.18 23.37 5.56
N THR A 247 -20.74 22.23 5.16
CA THR A 247 -21.50 22.14 3.92
C THR A 247 -22.66 23.10 4.06
N VAL A 248 -22.56 24.25 3.39
CA VAL A 248 -23.73 25.11 3.19
C VAL A 248 -24.65 24.27 2.31
N GLU A 249 -25.68 23.67 2.93
CA GLU A 249 -26.75 23.03 2.17
C GLU A 249 -27.36 24.10 1.24
N PRO A 250 -27.57 23.77 -0.03
CA PRO A 250 -28.17 24.68 -0.99
C PRO A 250 -29.63 25.00 -0.69
#